data_e56f3329b045d219d0124de3882feaaf
#
_entry.id   e56f3329b045d219d0124de3882feaaf
#
_cell.length_a   1.000
_cell.length_b   1.000
_cell.length_c   1.000
_cell.angle_alpha   90.00
_cell.angle_beta   90.00
_cell.angle_gamma   90.00
#
_symmetry.space_group_name_H-M   'P 1'
#
loop_
_entity.id
_entity.type
_entity.pdbx_description
1 polymer ?
#
loop_
_entity_poly.entity_id
_entity_poly.type
_entity_poly.pdbx_seq_one_letter_code
_entity_poly.pdbx_strand_id
1 'polypeptide(L)'
;AWERPWKAVFRREDRTWFAGGLTNVALNALDRHLPEKAQQVALLTLDGEGRLGKWTYKEVRELSSRLAGLFRTLGVGRGDRVALYLPTGLEAALAALACARIGAVHAALPLGLGPEALRRRLEDLRPRLLVAADAYFYRGQPVRVREVVEAAIQGLDLKVLWHVRGSPEFLERLYEARPAEPEPVPAAHPLFLLPTSGSTGKPKGVVHVHGGYMVGTTYHLRTFFDVKDEDVFWATRDIGWVVGHSYIVYAPL
;
A
#
# COMPACT_ATOMS: atom_id res chain seq x y z
N ALA A 1 -6.87 -9.89 -13.79
CA ALA A 1 -7.74 -11.07 -13.58
C ALA A 1 -8.97 -10.69 -12.73
N TRP A 2 -10.07 -11.34 -13.01
CA TRP A 2 -11.33 -11.18 -12.31
C TRP A 2 -11.76 -12.55 -11.78
N GLU A 3 -12.02 -12.64 -10.51
CA GLU A 3 -12.62 -13.84 -9.91
C GLU A 3 -14.03 -14.06 -10.47
N ARG A 4 -14.78 -12.97 -10.60
CA ARG A 4 -16.05 -12.92 -11.31
C ARG A 4 -16.08 -11.68 -12.20
N PRO A 5 -16.32 -11.80 -13.53
CA PRO A 5 -16.48 -10.67 -14.42
C PRO A 5 -17.63 -9.75 -14.00
N TRP A 6 -17.55 -8.50 -14.43
CA TRP A 6 -18.59 -7.52 -14.20
C TRP A 6 -19.82 -7.78 -15.09
N LYS A 7 -20.98 -7.33 -14.62
CA LYS A 7 -22.23 -7.34 -15.39
C LYS A 7 -22.39 -6.08 -16.26
N ALA A 8 -21.83 -4.96 -15.81
CA ALA A 8 -21.79 -3.70 -16.54
C ALA A 8 -20.46 -2.99 -16.30
N VAL A 9 -19.87 -2.43 -17.38
CA VAL A 9 -18.63 -1.64 -17.31
C VAL A 9 -18.85 -0.39 -16.46
N PHE A 10 -19.98 0.28 -16.65
CA PHE A 10 -20.39 1.45 -15.88
C PHE A 10 -21.89 1.42 -15.64
N ARG A 11 -22.30 1.51 -14.37
CA ARG A 11 -23.68 1.63 -13.97
C ARG A 11 -23.96 3.07 -13.56
N ARG A 12 -24.86 3.76 -14.32
CA ARG A 12 -25.11 5.20 -14.18
C ARG A 12 -25.84 5.57 -12.90
N GLU A 13 -26.70 4.70 -12.40
CA GLU A 13 -27.57 4.95 -11.25
C GLU A 13 -26.78 5.27 -9.98
N ASP A 14 -25.68 4.57 -9.75
CA ASP A 14 -24.80 4.74 -8.59
C ASP A 14 -23.35 5.09 -8.97
N ARG A 15 -23.11 5.35 -10.25
CA ARG A 15 -21.78 5.68 -10.81
C ARG A 15 -20.72 4.62 -10.53
N THR A 16 -21.11 3.35 -10.49
CA THR A 16 -20.21 2.24 -10.21
C THR A 16 -19.56 1.70 -11.49
N TRP A 17 -18.22 1.69 -11.51
CA TRP A 17 -17.43 1.03 -12.55
C TRP A 17 -17.30 -0.46 -12.26
N PHE A 18 -17.35 -1.28 -13.31
CA PHE A 18 -17.24 -2.75 -13.27
C PHE A 18 -18.25 -3.39 -12.29
N ALA A 19 -19.50 -2.90 -12.36
CA ALA A 19 -20.57 -3.30 -11.45
C ALA A 19 -20.80 -4.80 -11.46
N GLY A 20 -20.82 -5.41 -10.28
CA GLY A 20 -20.96 -6.86 -10.07
C GLY A 20 -19.69 -7.67 -10.23
N GLY A 21 -18.56 -7.06 -10.64
CA GLY A 21 -17.27 -7.72 -10.73
C GLY A 21 -16.66 -7.97 -9.34
N LEU A 22 -15.94 -9.10 -9.21
CA LEU A 22 -15.09 -9.43 -8.08
C LEU A 22 -13.63 -9.51 -8.55
N THR A 23 -12.74 -8.85 -7.84
CA THR A 23 -11.31 -8.81 -8.16
C THR A 23 -10.49 -8.55 -6.90
N ASN A 24 -9.16 -8.56 -7.02
CA ASN A 24 -8.24 -8.07 -6.01
C ASN A 24 -7.01 -7.47 -6.70
N VAL A 25 -6.59 -6.28 -6.30
CA VAL A 25 -5.43 -5.62 -6.91
C VAL A 25 -4.14 -6.39 -6.64
N ALA A 26 -3.93 -6.96 -5.45
CA ALA A 26 -2.73 -7.76 -5.16
C ALA A 26 -2.65 -9.04 -6.01
N LEU A 27 -3.78 -9.70 -6.27
CA LEU A 27 -3.85 -10.83 -7.23
C LEU A 27 -3.37 -10.38 -8.61
N ASN A 28 -3.80 -9.21 -9.05
CA ASN A 28 -3.48 -8.69 -10.38
C ASN A 28 -2.04 -8.18 -10.49
N ALA A 29 -1.51 -7.59 -9.43
CA ALA A 29 -0.15 -7.09 -9.39
C ALA A 29 0.89 -8.20 -9.25
N LEU A 30 0.56 -9.31 -8.57
CA LEU A 30 1.54 -10.32 -8.19
C LEU A 30 1.16 -11.74 -8.62
N ASP A 31 0.08 -12.29 -8.06
CA ASP A 31 -0.18 -13.74 -8.11
C ASP A 31 -0.39 -14.24 -9.54
N ARG A 32 -1.07 -13.47 -10.39
CA ARG A 32 -1.32 -13.83 -11.80
C ARG A 32 -0.04 -13.96 -12.64
N HIS A 33 1.05 -13.33 -12.19
CA HIS A 33 2.32 -13.34 -12.92
C HIS A 33 3.23 -14.52 -12.54
N LEU A 34 2.96 -15.19 -11.41
CA LEU A 34 3.85 -16.25 -10.91
C LEU A 34 4.09 -17.42 -11.87
N PRO A 35 3.13 -17.91 -12.67
CA PRO A 35 3.38 -19.00 -13.60
C PRO A 35 4.49 -18.71 -14.60
N GLU A 36 4.65 -17.45 -15.00
CA GLU A 36 5.58 -17.07 -16.07
C GLU A 36 6.74 -16.20 -15.58
N LYS A 37 6.49 -15.31 -14.59
CA LYS A 37 7.42 -14.25 -14.17
C LYS A 37 7.95 -14.44 -12.74
N ALA A 38 7.84 -15.62 -12.12
CA ALA A 38 8.20 -15.82 -10.70
C ALA A 38 9.61 -15.32 -10.35
N GLN A 39 10.60 -15.55 -11.21
CA GLN A 39 12.00 -15.16 -11.01
C GLN A 39 12.35 -13.80 -11.63
N GLN A 40 11.42 -13.16 -12.35
CA GLN A 40 11.63 -11.82 -12.87
C GLN A 40 11.65 -10.81 -11.73
N VAL A 41 12.52 -9.80 -11.83
CA VAL A 41 12.55 -8.69 -10.88
C VAL A 41 11.26 -7.87 -11.01
N ALA A 42 10.52 -7.77 -9.91
CA ALA A 42 9.29 -7.00 -9.80
C ALA A 42 9.54 -5.60 -9.24
N LEU A 43 10.43 -5.49 -8.25
CA LEU A 43 10.77 -4.23 -7.60
C LEU A 43 12.28 -4.06 -7.51
N LEU A 44 12.73 -2.86 -7.84
CA LEU A 44 14.06 -2.34 -7.53
C LEU A 44 13.90 -1.31 -6.41
N THR A 45 14.72 -1.42 -5.38
CA THR A 45 14.73 -0.45 -4.27
C THR A 45 16.12 0.16 -4.14
N LEU A 46 16.17 1.48 -3.98
CA LEU A 46 17.39 2.20 -3.68
C LEU A 46 17.18 2.91 -2.34
N ASP A 47 17.94 2.52 -1.32
CA ASP A 47 17.81 3.15 -0.01
C ASP A 47 18.63 4.46 0.09
N GLY A 48 18.45 5.19 1.21
CA GLY A 48 19.14 6.45 1.44
C GLY A 48 20.65 6.34 1.63
N GLU A 49 21.21 5.13 1.65
CA GLU A 49 22.64 4.82 1.72
C GLU A 49 23.19 4.34 0.37
N GLY A 50 22.35 4.34 -0.67
CA GLY A 50 22.74 3.92 -2.02
C GLY A 50 22.74 2.41 -2.23
N ARG A 51 22.20 1.61 -1.33
CA ARG A 51 22.12 0.16 -1.50
C ARG A 51 20.96 -0.21 -2.40
N LEU A 52 21.26 -0.96 -3.46
CA LEU A 52 20.28 -1.45 -4.43
C LEU A 52 19.74 -2.81 -3.97
N GLY A 53 18.43 -2.90 -3.78
CA GLY A 53 17.71 -4.16 -3.58
C GLY A 53 17.02 -4.61 -4.87
N LYS A 54 16.99 -5.92 -5.14
CA LYS A 54 16.26 -6.54 -6.24
C LYS A 54 15.31 -7.59 -5.67
N TRP A 55 14.03 -7.48 -6.02
CA TRP A 55 12.96 -8.32 -5.47
C TRP A 55 12.16 -8.92 -6.61
N THR A 56 12.12 -10.23 -6.68
CA THR A 56 11.36 -10.97 -7.70
C THR A 56 9.86 -10.93 -7.41
N TYR A 57 9.02 -11.23 -8.42
CA TYR A 57 7.57 -11.40 -8.22
C TYR A 57 7.26 -12.42 -7.13
N LYS A 58 8.00 -13.54 -7.10
CA LYS A 58 7.85 -14.58 -6.08
C LYS A 58 8.13 -14.03 -4.66
N GLU A 59 9.22 -13.29 -4.47
CA GLU A 59 9.60 -12.72 -3.17
C GLU A 59 8.61 -11.65 -2.72
N VAL A 60 8.23 -10.72 -3.59
CA VAL A 60 7.24 -9.68 -3.26
C VAL A 60 5.88 -10.30 -2.92
N ARG A 61 5.44 -11.31 -3.67
CA ARG A 61 4.22 -12.04 -3.36
C ARG A 61 4.32 -12.75 -2.01
N GLU A 62 5.39 -13.46 -1.74
CA GLU A 62 5.59 -14.19 -0.49
C GLU A 62 5.59 -13.24 0.70
N LEU A 63 6.41 -12.19 0.67
CA LEU A 63 6.52 -11.22 1.76
C LEU A 63 5.21 -10.46 1.98
N SER A 64 4.54 -10.01 0.91
CA SER A 64 3.25 -9.31 1.05
C SER A 64 2.13 -10.23 1.58
N SER A 65 2.13 -11.52 1.21
CA SER A 65 1.16 -12.49 1.71
C SER A 65 1.36 -12.80 3.19
N ARG A 66 2.60 -12.91 3.64
CA ARG A 66 2.94 -13.09 5.06
C ARG A 66 2.62 -11.85 5.88
N LEU A 67 2.92 -10.65 5.36
CA LEU A 67 2.54 -9.41 6.02
C LEU A 67 1.02 -9.27 6.15
N ALA A 68 0.27 -9.68 5.12
CA ALA A 68 -1.19 -9.74 5.18
C ALA A 68 -1.69 -10.71 6.26
N GLY A 69 -1.04 -11.87 6.40
CA GLY A 69 -1.31 -12.82 7.48
C GLY A 69 -1.00 -12.23 8.86
N LEU A 70 0.13 -11.53 9.01
CA LEU A 70 0.47 -10.80 10.24
C LEU A 70 -0.57 -9.72 10.56
N PHE A 71 -1.07 -8.98 9.58
CA PHE A 71 -2.14 -8.01 9.79
C PHE A 71 -3.41 -8.69 10.33
N ARG A 72 -3.79 -9.87 9.83
CA ARG A 72 -4.90 -10.65 10.36
C ARG A 72 -4.70 -11.05 11.83
N THR A 73 -3.50 -11.48 12.21
CA THR A 73 -3.21 -11.81 13.63
C THR A 73 -3.27 -10.58 14.55
N LEU A 74 -3.01 -9.38 14.00
CA LEU A 74 -3.16 -8.11 14.71
C LEU A 74 -4.62 -7.61 14.73
N GLY A 75 -5.55 -8.35 14.11
CA GLY A 75 -6.98 -8.07 14.12
C GLY A 75 -7.46 -7.19 12.95
N VAL A 76 -6.66 -7.07 11.89
CA VAL A 76 -7.07 -6.36 10.67
C VAL A 76 -7.85 -7.30 9.76
N GLY A 77 -9.03 -6.88 9.34
CA GLY A 77 -9.87 -7.59 8.39
C GLY A 77 -10.28 -6.71 7.21
N ARG A 78 -11.17 -7.28 6.38
CA ARG A 78 -11.73 -6.58 5.22
C ARG A 78 -12.46 -5.29 5.64
N GLY A 79 -12.14 -4.20 4.97
CA GLY A 79 -12.70 -2.87 5.23
C GLY A 79 -12.07 -2.12 6.39
N ASP A 80 -11.25 -2.78 7.22
CA ASP A 80 -10.49 -2.09 8.26
C ASP A 80 -9.44 -1.15 7.65
N ARG A 81 -9.21 -0.04 8.31
CA ARG A 81 -8.22 0.95 7.88
C ARG A 81 -6.87 0.68 8.53
N VAL A 82 -5.82 0.77 7.72
CA VAL A 82 -4.41 0.66 8.14
C VAL A 82 -3.69 1.95 7.78
N ALA A 83 -3.13 2.63 8.76
CA ALA A 83 -2.28 3.79 8.51
C ALA A 83 -0.85 3.32 8.23
N LEU A 84 -0.21 3.89 7.21
CA LEU A 84 1.18 3.61 6.85
C LEU A 84 2.00 4.90 7.06
N TYR A 85 2.90 4.89 8.03
CA TYR A 85 3.84 5.98 8.28
C TYR A 85 5.27 5.45 8.05
N LEU A 86 5.53 5.18 6.76
CA LEU A 86 6.72 4.49 6.25
C LEU A 86 7.39 5.34 5.17
N PRO A 87 8.73 5.29 5.05
CA PRO A 87 9.41 5.83 3.88
C PRO A 87 9.04 5.04 2.63
N THR A 88 9.14 5.69 1.47
CA THR A 88 9.01 5.00 0.18
C THR A 88 10.12 3.96 0.05
N GLY A 89 9.73 2.70 -0.13
CA GLY A 89 10.63 1.56 -0.16
C GLY A 89 9.87 0.25 -0.19
N LEU A 90 10.59 -0.85 0.02
CA LEU A 90 10.03 -2.21 0.00
C LEU A 90 8.87 -2.35 1.00
N GLU A 91 9.09 -1.95 2.25
CA GLU A 91 8.15 -2.17 3.35
C GLU A 91 6.82 -1.44 3.10
N ALA A 92 6.89 -0.22 2.54
CA ALA A 92 5.70 0.54 2.18
C ALA A 92 4.92 -0.13 1.04
N ALA A 93 5.61 -0.63 0.01
CA ALA A 93 4.99 -1.38 -1.08
C ALA A 93 4.36 -2.69 -0.57
N LEU A 94 5.10 -3.46 0.26
CA LEU A 94 4.59 -4.68 0.87
C LEU A 94 3.36 -4.42 1.74
N ALA A 95 3.34 -3.35 2.54
CA ALA A 95 2.22 -3.00 3.41
C ALA A 95 0.98 -2.62 2.61
N ALA A 96 1.14 -1.84 1.53
CA ALA A 96 0.03 -1.49 0.62
C ALA A 96 -0.55 -2.74 -0.06
N LEU A 97 0.30 -3.63 -0.60
CA LEU A 97 -0.09 -4.88 -1.22
C LEU A 97 -0.72 -5.86 -0.22
N ALA A 98 -0.21 -5.92 1.01
CA ALA A 98 -0.77 -6.75 2.09
C ALA A 98 -2.19 -6.30 2.47
N CYS A 99 -2.43 -4.99 2.60
CA CYS A 99 -3.78 -4.45 2.81
C CYS A 99 -4.71 -4.81 1.67
N ALA A 100 -4.28 -4.57 0.42
CA ALA A 100 -5.06 -4.91 -0.76
C ALA A 100 -5.43 -6.40 -0.79
N ARG A 101 -4.49 -7.28 -0.43
CA ARG A 101 -4.67 -8.74 -0.43
C ARG A 101 -5.83 -9.20 0.46
N ILE A 102 -5.97 -8.65 1.65
CA ILE A 102 -7.05 -9.01 2.60
C ILE A 102 -8.26 -8.07 2.54
N GLY A 103 -8.36 -7.21 1.54
CA GLY A 103 -9.44 -6.24 1.41
C GLY A 103 -9.45 -5.16 2.50
N ALA A 104 -8.35 -4.94 3.21
CA ALA A 104 -8.17 -3.80 4.11
C ALA A 104 -7.88 -2.53 3.30
N VAL A 105 -8.16 -1.37 3.90
CA VAL A 105 -8.03 -0.06 3.26
C VAL A 105 -6.82 0.66 3.85
N HIS A 106 -5.77 0.87 3.08
CA HIS A 106 -4.62 1.59 3.60
C HIS A 106 -4.71 3.10 3.39
N ALA A 107 -4.00 3.84 4.22
CA ALA A 107 -3.77 5.28 4.06
C ALA A 107 -2.30 5.56 4.34
N ALA A 108 -1.54 5.93 3.32
CA ALA A 108 -0.17 6.37 3.49
C ALA A 108 -0.16 7.82 3.96
N LEU A 109 0.52 8.06 5.07
CA LEU A 109 0.67 9.36 5.67
C LEU A 109 2.05 9.92 5.30
N PRO A 110 2.14 11.18 4.86
CA PRO A 110 3.42 11.77 4.50
C PRO A 110 4.34 11.86 5.73
N LEU A 111 5.61 11.49 5.55
CA LEU A 111 6.62 11.66 6.58
C LEU A 111 6.92 13.15 6.84
N GLY A 112 7.49 13.45 8.02
CA GLY A 112 7.82 14.82 8.42
C GLY A 112 6.67 15.57 9.08
N LEU A 113 5.55 14.90 9.39
CA LEU A 113 4.49 15.46 10.21
C LEU A 113 4.95 15.61 11.66
N GLY A 114 4.63 16.74 12.31
CA GLY A 114 4.75 16.85 13.75
C GLY A 114 3.69 16.00 14.49
N PRO A 115 3.86 15.78 15.83
CA PRO A 115 2.99 14.89 16.61
C PRO A 115 1.51 15.23 16.51
N GLU A 116 1.15 16.51 16.63
CA GLU A 116 -0.25 16.95 16.55
C GLU A 116 -0.87 16.71 15.15
N ALA A 117 -0.10 17.00 14.09
CA ALA A 117 -0.58 16.80 12.73
C ALA A 117 -0.78 15.32 12.40
N LEU A 118 0.11 14.46 12.88
CA LEU A 118 -0.02 13.01 12.77
C LEU A 118 -1.22 12.52 13.58
N ARG A 119 -1.37 12.97 14.84
CA ARG A 119 -2.50 12.63 15.69
C ARG A 119 -3.83 12.94 15.05
N ARG A 120 -4.03 14.17 14.55
CA ARG A 120 -5.28 14.58 13.87
C ARG A 120 -5.63 13.63 12.71
N ARG A 121 -4.63 13.24 11.91
CA ARG A 121 -4.86 12.29 10.80
C ARG A 121 -5.25 10.89 11.30
N LEU A 122 -4.64 10.41 12.38
CA LEU A 122 -5.00 9.13 12.99
C LEU A 122 -6.41 9.17 13.58
N GLU A 123 -6.78 10.26 14.25
CA GLU A 123 -8.15 10.46 14.79
C GLU A 123 -9.21 10.51 13.69
N ASP A 124 -8.93 11.20 12.56
CA ASP A 124 -9.84 11.25 11.41
C ASP A 124 -9.94 9.90 10.70
N LEU A 125 -8.81 9.23 10.51
CA LEU A 125 -8.71 7.95 9.81
C LEU A 125 -9.28 6.80 10.66
N ARG A 126 -9.09 6.84 11.98
CA ARG A 126 -9.43 5.76 12.95
C ARG A 126 -8.92 4.41 12.48
N PRO A 127 -7.63 4.24 12.26
CA PRO A 127 -7.10 2.99 11.76
C PRO A 127 -7.13 1.90 12.83
N ARG A 128 -7.27 0.65 12.40
CA ARG A 128 -7.13 -0.53 13.26
C ARG A 128 -5.69 -0.82 13.61
N LEU A 129 -4.78 -0.44 12.72
CA LEU A 129 -3.34 -0.67 12.83
C LEU A 129 -2.60 0.53 12.26
N LEU A 130 -1.51 0.93 12.91
CA LEU A 130 -0.48 1.82 12.36
C LEU A 130 0.76 0.98 12.06
N VAL A 131 1.25 1.01 10.83
CA VAL A 131 2.58 0.50 10.47
C VAL A 131 3.53 1.69 10.38
N ALA A 132 4.53 1.73 11.23
CA ALA A 132 5.42 2.88 11.35
C ALA A 132 6.89 2.49 11.33
N ALA A 133 7.72 3.29 10.63
CA ALA A 133 9.17 3.23 10.79
C ALA A 133 9.59 3.97 12.06
N ASP A 134 10.70 3.54 12.66
CA ASP A 134 11.35 4.27 13.77
C ASP A 134 12.20 5.43 13.26
N ALA A 135 12.75 5.30 12.03
CA ALA A 135 13.58 6.29 11.38
C ALA A 135 13.50 6.16 9.85
N TYR A 136 13.86 7.22 9.15
CA TYR A 136 14.06 7.22 7.70
C TYR A 136 15.25 8.12 7.31
N PHE A 137 15.70 8.02 6.04
CA PHE A 137 16.74 8.90 5.53
C PHE A 137 16.11 10.07 4.76
N TYR A 138 16.58 11.27 5.07
CA TYR A 138 16.24 12.47 4.33
C TYR A 138 17.50 13.26 4.00
N ARG A 139 17.75 13.48 2.73
CA ARG A 139 18.96 14.19 2.23
C ARG A 139 20.26 13.62 2.81
N GLY A 140 20.36 12.28 2.87
CA GLY A 140 21.55 11.60 3.37
C GLY A 140 21.71 11.58 4.90
N GLN A 141 20.74 12.11 5.65
CA GLN A 141 20.76 12.12 7.10
C GLN A 141 19.65 11.25 7.69
N PRO A 142 19.91 10.48 8.76
CA PRO A 142 18.87 9.74 9.46
C PRO A 142 17.96 10.70 10.24
N VAL A 143 16.65 10.54 10.05
CA VAL A 143 15.60 11.27 10.79
C VAL A 143 14.86 10.27 11.66
N ARG A 144 14.95 10.41 12.96
CA ARG A 144 14.19 9.61 13.93
C ARG A 144 12.76 10.12 14.02
N VAL A 145 11.78 9.21 13.96
CA VAL A 145 10.36 9.57 14.02
C VAL A 145 9.60 8.79 15.09
N ARG A 146 10.25 7.88 15.80
CA ARG A 146 9.63 7.10 16.87
C ARG A 146 8.95 7.99 17.91
N GLU A 147 9.65 8.98 18.44
CA GLU A 147 9.14 9.90 19.46
C GLU A 147 7.93 10.69 18.95
N VAL A 148 7.95 11.09 17.66
CA VAL A 148 6.81 11.77 17.03
C VAL A 148 5.59 10.85 16.99
N VAL A 149 5.78 9.59 16.63
CA VAL A 149 4.70 8.60 16.56
C VAL A 149 4.18 8.30 17.97
N GLU A 150 5.05 8.05 18.94
CA GLU A 150 4.67 7.75 20.32
C GLU A 150 3.88 8.90 20.95
N ALA A 151 4.31 10.15 20.73
CA ALA A 151 3.56 11.32 21.18
C ALA A 151 2.20 11.46 20.48
N ALA A 152 2.14 11.18 19.17
CA ALA A 152 0.90 11.27 18.41
C ALA A 152 -0.17 10.25 18.83
N ILE A 153 0.25 9.04 19.25
CA ILE A 153 -0.67 7.95 19.63
C ILE A 153 -0.98 7.92 21.12
N GLN A 154 -0.36 8.75 21.93
CA GLN A 154 -0.59 8.76 23.38
C GLN A 154 -2.09 8.88 23.71
N GLY A 155 -2.62 7.86 24.45
CA GLY A 155 -4.03 7.78 24.81
C GLY A 155 -4.98 7.31 23.71
N LEU A 156 -4.48 6.93 22.51
CA LEU A 156 -5.26 6.25 21.49
C LEU A 156 -5.19 4.72 21.70
N ASP A 157 -6.32 4.06 21.56
CA ASP A 157 -6.37 2.57 21.48
C ASP A 157 -5.98 2.14 20.06
N LEU A 158 -4.67 2.23 19.75
CA LEU A 158 -4.13 1.97 18.42
C LEU A 158 -2.91 1.05 18.51
N LYS A 159 -2.99 -0.11 17.88
CA LYS A 159 -1.85 -1.02 17.73
C LYS A 159 -0.83 -0.44 16.75
N VAL A 160 0.46 -0.59 17.07
CA VAL A 160 1.56 -0.19 16.19
C VAL A 160 2.41 -1.41 15.82
N LEU A 161 2.61 -1.61 14.53
CA LEU A 161 3.61 -2.52 14.00
C LEU A 161 4.83 -1.69 13.60
N TRP A 162 5.91 -1.83 14.34
CA TRP A 162 7.13 -1.10 14.08
C TRP A 162 8.00 -1.81 13.03
N HIS A 163 8.48 -1.03 12.07
CA HIS A 163 9.63 -1.36 11.24
C HIS A 163 10.85 -0.61 11.80
N VAL A 164 11.71 -1.35 12.50
CA VAL A 164 12.94 -0.80 13.07
C VAL A 164 14.07 -0.99 12.07
N ARG A 165 14.64 0.11 11.62
CA ARG A 165 15.71 0.08 10.62
C ARG A 165 16.93 -0.69 11.14
N GLY A 166 17.40 -1.63 10.33
CA GLY A 166 18.56 -2.48 10.66
C GLY A 166 18.26 -3.60 11.67
N SER A 167 17.02 -3.70 12.16
CA SER A 167 16.59 -4.82 12.99
C SER A 167 15.99 -5.93 12.11
N PRO A 168 16.37 -7.19 12.33
CA PRO A 168 15.78 -8.33 11.62
C PRO A 168 14.34 -8.63 12.10
N GLU A 169 13.93 -8.12 13.26
CA GLU A 169 12.68 -8.46 13.94
C GLU A 169 11.44 -8.33 13.04
N PHE A 170 11.36 -7.30 12.20
CA PHE A 170 10.24 -7.12 11.30
C PHE A 170 10.16 -8.28 10.28
N LEU A 171 11.28 -8.65 9.67
CA LEU A 171 11.33 -9.76 8.71
C LEU A 171 11.12 -11.11 9.40
N GLU A 172 11.68 -11.33 10.59
CA GLU A 172 11.46 -12.54 11.38
C GLU A 172 9.98 -12.76 11.66
N ARG A 173 9.27 -11.72 12.10
CA ARG A 173 7.81 -11.78 12.30
C ARG A 173 7.05 -12.06 11.01
N LEU A 174 7.53 -11.60 9.85
CA LEU A 174 6.91 -11.96 8.57
C LEU A 174 7.10 -13.45 8.28
N TYR A 175 8.30 -14.01 8.49
CA TYR A 175 8.56 -15.43 8.22
C TYR A 175 7.79 -16.37 9.15
N GLU A 176 7.46 -15.96 10.36
CA GLU A 176 6.62 -16.72 11.29
C GLU A 176 5.12 -16.64 10.94
N ALA A 177 4.70 -15.58 10.27
CA ALA A 177 3.30 -15.39 9.91
C ALA A 177 2.85 -16.37 8.79
N ARG A 178 1.63 -16.90 8.92
CA ARG A 178 1.01 -17.70 7.87
C ARG A 178 0.63 -16.78 6.70
N PRO A 179 0.98 -17.16 5.46
CA PRO A 179 0.57 -16.39 4.28
C PRO A 179 -0.96 -16.25 4.19
N ALA A 180 -1.44 -15.11 3.72
CA ALA A 180 -2.86 -14.90 3.42
C ALA A 180 -3.08 -14.87 1.90
N GLU A 181 -4.08 -15.60 1.42
CA GLU A 181 -4.47 -15.57 0.02
C GLU A 181 -5.25 -14.28 -0.32
N PRO A 182 -5.27 -13.85 -1.60
CA PRO A 182 -6.00 -12.65 -2.02
C PRO A 182 -7.52 -12.87 -1.84
N GLU A 183 -8.14 -12.02 -1.04
CA GLU A 183 -9.58 -12.06 -0.82
C GLU A 183 -10.33 -11.37 -1.97
N PRO A 184 -11.23 -12.07 -2.70
CA PRO A 184 -12.03 -11.45 -3.73
C PRO A 184 -12.93 -10.36 -3.14
N VAL A 185 -12.85 -9.15 -3.69
CA VAL A 185 -13.65 -8.02 -3.25
C VAL A 185 -14.44 -7.41 -4.44
N PRO A 186 -15.59 -6.77 -4.20
CA PRO A 186 -16.27 -6.02 -5.26
C PRO A 186 -15.35 -5.01 -5.92
N ALA A 187 -15.51 -4.78 -7.22
CA ALA A 187 -14.72 -3.77 -7.95
C ALA A 187 -14.77 -2.39 -7.29
N ALA A 188 -15.90 -2.03 -6.69
CA ALA A 188 -16.10 -0.77 -5.96
C ALA A 188 -15.62 -0.81 -4.49
N HIS A 189 -15.01 -1.92 -4.03
CA HIS A 189 -14.47 -1.99 -2.67
C HIS A 189 -13.30 -1.01 -2.51
N PRO A 190 -13.26 -0.21 -1.40
CA PRO A 190 -12.16 0.70 -1.14
C PRO A 190 -10.80 -0.01 -1.11
N LEU A 191 -9.81 0.56 -1.77
CA LEU A 191 -8.44 0.09 -1.81
C LEU A 191 -7.56 0.93 -0.88
N PHE A 192 -7.62 2.25 -1.04
CA PHE A 192 -6.89 3.17 -0.19
C PHE A 192 -7.56 4.53 -0.10
N LEU A 193 -7.13 5.28 0.91
CA LEU A 193 -7.54 6.65 1.20
C LEU A 193 -6.34 7.58 1.07
N LEU A 194 -6.52 8.70 0.37
CA LEU A 194 -5.54 9.77 0.37
C LEU A 194 -6.17 11.06 0.90
N PRO A 195 -5.59 11.66 1.95
CA PRO A 195 -6.03 12.96 2.41
C PRO A 195 -5.62 14.04 1.41
N THR A 196 -6.55 14.91 1.05
CA THR A 196 -6.28 16.11 0.24
C THR A 196 -6.36 17.35 1.11
N SER A 197 -5.65 18.42 0.75
CA SER A 197 -5.59 19.66 1.51
C SER A 197 -6.93 20.42 1.59
N GLY A 198 -7.96 19.99 0.87
CA GLY A 198 -9.32 20.56 0.89
C GLY A 198 -9.39 22.08 0.86
N SER A 199 -10.12 22.65 -0.07
CA SER A 199 -10.34 24.11 -0.18
C SER A 199 -11.05 24.75 1.03
N THR A 200 -11.59 23.94 1.94
CA THR A 200 -12.39 24.37 3.11
C THR A 200 -11.66 24.21 4.46
N GLY A 201 -10.34 24.01 4.44
CA GLY A 201 -9.50 23.91 5.65
C GLY A 201 -9.52 22.57 6.37
N LYS A 202 -10.51 21.69 6.15
CA LYS A 202 -10.50 20.31 6.67
C LYS A 202 -10.02 19.36 5.56
N PRO A 203 -9.03 18.49 5.84
CA PRO A 203 -8.61 17.47 4.89
C PRO A 203 -9.80 16.59 4.46
N LYS A 204 -9.91 16.32 3.17
CA LYS A 204 -10.90 15.38 2.63
C LYS A 204 -10.19 14.10 2.22
N GLY A 205 -10.73 12.94 2.58
CA GLY A 205 -10.22 11.65 2.11
C GLY A 205 -10.79 11.33 0.73
N VAL A 206 -9.93 11.18 -0.27
CA VAL A 206 -10.32 10.62 -1.56
C VAL A 206 -10.20 9.10 -1.47
N VAL A 207 -11.30 8.40 -1.76
CA VAL A 207 -11.35 6.93 -1.77
C VAL A 207 -11.05 6.43 -3.17
N HIS A 208 -10.04 5.58 -3.29
CA HIS A 208 -9.77 4.82 -4.50
C HIS A 208 -10.25 3.39 -4.33
N VAL A 209 -10.80 2.79 -5.40
CA VAL A 209 -11.41 1.46 -5.37
C VAL A 209 -10.66 0.46 -6.25
N HIS A 210 -10.72 -0.83 -5.92
CA HIS A 210 -9.93 -1.87 -6.58
C HIS A 210 -10.08 -1.88 -8.11
N GLY A 211 -11.30 -2.02 -8.64
CA GLY A 211 -11.52 -2.23 -10.07
C GLY A 211 -11.18 -1.02 -10.92
N GLY A 212 -11.76 0.14 -10.59
CA GLY A 212 -11.57 1.37 -11.37
C GLY A 212 -10.12 1.86 -11.33
N TYR A 213 -9.48 1.78 -10.15
CA TYR A 213 -8.10 2.22 -9.99
C TYR A 213 -7.12 1.34 -10.77
N MET A 214 -7.22 0.02 -10.62
CA MET A 214 -6.38 -0.95 -11.32
C MET A 214 -6.44 -0.75 -12.84
N VAL A 215 -7.64 -0.69 -13.41
CA VAL A 215 -7.80 -0.54 -14.86
C VAL A 215 -7.31 0.83 -15.34
N GLY A 216 -7.67 1.91 -14.62
CA GLY A 216 -7.29 3.27 -15.00
C GLY A 216 -5.78 3.49 -14.96
N THR A 217 -5.10 3.05 -13.89
CA THR A 217 -3.64 3.25 -13.77
C THR A 217 -2.85 2.40 -14.77
N THR A 218 -3.26 1.15 -15.02
CA THR A 218 -2.64 0.30 -16.03
C THR A 218 -2.84 0.87 -17.44
N TYR A 219 -4.04 1.37 -17.75
CA TYR A 219 -4.31 2.04 -19.03
C TYR A 219 -3.41 3.27 -19.21
N HIS A 220 -3.28 4.12 -18.18
CA HIS A 220 -2.42 5.30 -18.25
C HIS A 220 -0.95 4.92 -18.43
N LEU A 221 -0.44 3.93 -17.69
CA LEU A 221 0.94 3.51 -17.80
C LEU A 221 1.28 3.05 -19.23
N ARG A 222 0.41 2.22 -19.82
CA ARG A 222 0.62 1.70 -21.17
C ARG A 222 0.39 2.73 -22.28
N THR A 223 -0.60 3.62 -22.13
CA THR A 223 -1.00 4.54 -23.19
C THR A 223 -0.23 5.86 -23.19
N PHE A 224 0.00 6.45 -22.02
CA PHE A 224 0.63 7.76 -21.90
C PHE A 224 2.13 7.69 -21.62
N PHE A 225 2.57 6.68 -20.88
CA PHE A 225 4.01 6.48 -20.59
C PHE A 225 4.64 5.47 -21.54
N ASP A 226 3.84 4.74 -22.31
CA ASP A 226 4.26 3.72 -23.28
C ASP A 226 5.18 2.63 -22.69
N VAL A 227 5.01 2.34 -21.37
CA VAL A 227 5.82 1.35 -20.65
C VAL A 227 5.54 -0.05 -21.16
N LYS A 228 6.59 -0.79 -21.47
CA LYS A 228 6.60 -2.18 -21.94
C LYS A 228 7.03 -3.13 -20.82
N ASP A 229 6.86 -4.42 -21.03
CA ASP A 229 7.17 -5.47 -20.04
C ASP A 229 8.68 -5.57 -19.72
N GLU A 230 9.57 -5.12 -20.63
CA GLU A 230 11.02 -5.08 -20.47
C GLU A 230 11.54 -3.79 -19.83
N ASP A 231 10.71 -2.78 -19.67
CA ASP A 231 11.14 -1.49 -19.15
C ASP A 231 11.35 -1.49 -17.64
N VAL A 232 12.31 -0.70 -17.19
CA VAL A 232 12.47 -0.34 -15.78
C VAL A 232 11.85 1.03 -15.56
N PHE A 233 10.67 1.04 -14.93
CA PHE A 233 9.94 2.28 -14.67
C PHE A 233 10.26 2.82 -13.27
N TRP A 234 10.61 4.10 -13.19
CA TRP A 234 10.93 4.76 -11.93
C TRP A 234 10.13 6.04 -11.74
N ALA A 235 9.40 6.13 -10.62
CA ALA A 235 8.71 7.34 -10.18
C ALA A 235 9.36 7.88 -8.90
N THR A 236 9.75 9.16 -8.91
CA THR A 236 10.51 9.83 -7.83
C THR A 236 9.60 10.53 -6.81
N ARG A 237 8.48 9.92 -6.46
CA ARG A 237 7.50 10.50 -5.54
C ARG A 237 7.38 9.67 -4.25
N ASP A 238 6.97 10.34 -3.19
CA ASP A 238 6.64 9.69 -1.92
C ASP A 238 5.33 8.90 -2.02
N ILE A 239 5.26 7.76 -1.32
CA ILE A 239 4.06 6.91 -1.29
C ILE A 239 2.87 7.63 -0.64
N GLY A 240 3.07 8.67 0.15
CA GLY A 240 2.00 9.51 0.69
C GLY A 240 1.22 10.30 -0.37
N TRP A 241 1.60 10.22 -1.65
CA TRP A 241 0.94 10.86 -2.78
C TRP A 241 0.33 9.83 -3.73
N VAL A 242 -0.71 10.23 -4.48
CA VAL A 242 -1.35 9.34 -5.46
C VAL A 242 -0.38 8.79 -6.50
N VAL A 243 0.60 9.58 -6.92
CA VAL A 243 1.64 9.17 -7.88
C VAL A 243 2.47 7.99 -7.33
N GLY A 244 2.80 8.00 -6.03
CA GLY A 244 3.48 6.89 -5.38
C GLY A 244 2.67 5.60 -5.43
N HIS A 245 1.39 5.66 -5.11
CA HIS A 245 0.49 4.50 -5.21
C HIS A 245 0.36 4.01 -6.66
N SER A 246 0.10 4.95 -7.60
CA SER A 246 -0.17 4.61 -9.00
C SER A 246 1.04 4.03 -9.71
N TYR A 247 2.20 4.66 -9.55
CA TYR A 247 3.35 4.45 -10.43
C TYR A 247 4.60 3.93 -9.73
N ILE A 248 4.53 3.65 -8.42
CA ILE A 248 5.55 2.88 -7.70
C ILE A 248 5.02 1.49 -7.36
N VAL A 249 3.74 1.39 -6.89
CA VAL A 249 3.23 0.14 -6.34
C VAL A 249 2.34 -0.62 -7.34
N TYR A 250 1.28 0.03 -7.88
CA TYR A 250 0.19 -0.75 -8.49
C TYR A 250 0.25 -0.91 -10.01
N ALA A 251 0.56 0.15 -10.75
CA ALA A 251 0.50 0.08 -12.21
C ALA A 251 1.70 -0.63 -12.84
N PRO A 252 2.94 -0.52 -12.31
CA PRO A 252 4.08 -1.22 -12.88
C PRO A 252 4.08 -2.73 -12.62
N LEU A 253 3.43 -3.19 -11.56
CA LEU A 253 3.26 -4.60 -11.21
C LEU A 253 2.04 -5.21 -11.92
#